data_93a9c4f40b10bc5c2b47a65c629875e7
#
_entry.id   93a9c4f40b10bc5c2b47a65c629875e7
#
_cell.length_a   1.000
_cell.length_b   1.000
_cell.length_c   1.000
_cell.angle_alpha   90.00
_cell.angle_beta   90.00
_cell.angle_gamma   90.00
#
_symmetry.space_group_name_H-M   'P 1'
#
loop_
_entity.id
_entity.type
_entity.pdbx_description
1 polymer ?
#
loop_
_entity_poly.entity_id
_entity_poly.type
_entity_poly.pdbx_seq_one_letter_code
_entity_poly.pdbx_strand_id
1 'polypeptide(L)'
;MKLLIIGLDCADPRFIFGWKDELPNLKKLMEKGAYGPLLSCHPPITVPAWAVMMSGKDPGQLGYYWFRNRKDYSYDGYTIANATAVKCDRVWDILSSAGRKVVILGVPQTYPPKAVNGCVVSGFLAPSTESNYTYPAPLKDEIE
;
A
#
# COMPACT_ATOMS: atom_id res chain seq x y z
N MET A 1 11.41 10.41 -16.14
CA MET A 1 10.09 10.75 -15.58
C MET A 1 10.12 10.43 -14.09
N LYS A 2 9.57 11.30 -13.25
CA LYS A 2 9.39 11.06 -11.81
C LYS A 2 7.89 10.81 -11.55
N LEU A 3 7.56 9.83 -10.74
CA LEU A 3 6.19 9.50 -10.33
C LEU A 3 6.11 9.60 -8.81
N LEU A 4 5.08 10.27 -8.31
CA LEU A 4 4.72 10.30 -6.88
C LEU A 4 3.31 9.76 -6.74
N ILE A 5 3.14 8.75 -5.91
CA ILE A 5 1.82 8.20 -5.53
C ILE A 5 1.59 8.56 -4.06
N ILE A 6 0.52 9.29 -3.78
CA ILE A 6 0.08 9.62 -2.42
C ILE A 6 -1.22 8.87 -2.18
N GLY A 7 -1.17 7.87 -1.33
CA GLY A 7 -2.34 7.11 -0.91
C GLY A 7 -2.87 7.61 0.43
N LEU A 8 -4.16 7.90 0.48
CA LEU A 8 -4.86 8.30 1.69
C LEU A 8 -5.90 7.22 1.99
N ASP A 9 -5.63 6.41 3.01
CA ASP A 9 -6.61 5.40 3.44
C ASP A 9 -7.87 6.07 3.98
N CYS A 10 -9.03 5.48 3.73
CA CYS A 10 -10.33 6.00 4.13
C CYS A 10 -10.69 7.40 3.58
N ALA A 11 -9.99 7.90 2.57
CA ALA A 11 -10.28 9.19 1.94
C ALA A 11 -11.49 9.08 0.99
N ASP A 12 -12.67 8.99 1.56
CA ASP A 12 -13.93 8.91 0.81
C ASP A 12 -14.10 10.16 -0.07
N PRO A 13 -14.45 10.00 -1.37
CA PRO A 13 -14.65 11.11 -2.29
C PRO A 13 -15.65 12.15 -1.81
N ARG A 14 -16.67 11.76 -1.04
CA ARG A 14 -17.66 12.67 -0.47
C ARG A 14 -17.02 13.71 0.46
N PHE A 15 -16.03 13.29 1.26
CA PHE A 15 -15.30 14.22 2.13
C PHE A 15 -14.29 15.03 1.34
N ILE A 16 -13.46 14.38 0.52
CA ILE A 16 -12.41 15.07 -0.24
C ILE A 16 -13.01 16.11 -1.19
N PHE A 17 -14.07 15.77 -1.91
CA PHE A 17 -14.71 16.71 -2.83
C PHE A 17 -15.59 17.73 -2.11
N GLY A 18 -16.24 17.34 -1.00
CA GLY A 18 -17.05 18.23 -0.17
C GLY A 18 -16.21 19.32 0.52
N TRP A 19 -15.01 18.97 0.97
CA TRP A 19 -14.10 19.88 1.68
C TRP A 19 -13.00 20.47 0.80
N LYS A 20 -13.13 20.40 -0.50
CA LYS A 20 -12.10 20.85 -1.46
C LYS A 20 -11.64 22.29 -1.22
N ASP A 21 -12.55 23.18 -0.79
CA ASP A 21 -12.24 24.59 -0.56
C ASP A 21 -11.40 24.81 0.70
N GLU A 22 -11.45 23.87 1.65
CA GLU A 22 -10.67 23.84 2.88
C GLU A 22 -9.36 23.06 2.71
N LEU A 23 -9.18 22.40 1.56
CA LEU A 23 -8.02 21.60 1.20
C LEU A 23 -7.26 22.22 0.02
N PRO A 24 -6.59 23.36 0.21
CA PRO A 24 -6.09 24.19 -0.90
C PRO A 24 -5.09 23.49 -1.81
N ASN A 25 -4.30 22.57 -1.28
CA ASN A 25 -3.33 21.81 -2.08
C ASN A 25 -4.01 20.76 -2.95
N LEU A 26 -5.01 20.05 -2.43
CA LEU A 26 -5.80 19.09 -3.21
C LEU A 26 -6.65 19.82 -4.25
N LYS A 27 -7.27 20.94 -3.88
CA LYS A 27 -7.99 21.81 -4.84
C LYS A 27 -7.09 22.20 -6.02
N LYS A 28 -5.88 22.64 -5.75
CA LYS A 28 -4.90 23.00 -6.77
C LYS A 28 -4.53 21.83 -7.69
N LEU A 29 -4.43 20.62 -7.15
CA LEU A 29 -4.19 19.42 -7.95
C LEU A 29 -5.41 19.08 -8.82
N MET A 30 -6.61 19.20 -8.29
CA MET A 30 -7.86 19.01 -9.05
C MET A 30 -8.00 20.02 -10.20
N GLU A 31 -7.67 21.29 -9.96
CA GLU A 31 -7.71 22.33 -11.00
C GLU A 31 -6.70 22.13 -12.13
N LYS A 32 -5.59 21.46 -11.87
CA LYS A 32 -4.50 21.26 -12.83
C LYS A 32 -4.46 19.86 -13.45
N GLY A 33 -5.20 18.92 -12.88
CA GLY A 33 -5.18 17.53 -13.28
C GLY A 33 -6.57 16.97 -13.55
N ALA A 34 -6.64 15.68 -13.79
CA ALA A 34 -7.89 14.94 -13.87
C ALA A 34 -8.21 14.34 -12.50
N TYR A 35 -9.45 14.41 -12.07
CA TYR A 35 -9.93 13.81 -10.83
C TYR A 35 -11.35 13.28 -10.98
N GLY A 36 -11.73 12.37 -10.12
CA GLY A 36 -13.07 11.80 -10.09
C GLY A 36 -13.17 10.65 -9.09
N PRO A 37 -14.38 10.13 -8.83
CA PRO A 37 -14.56 8.94 -8.03
C PRO A 37 -13.99 7.73 -8.76
N LEU A 38 -13.27 6.88 -8.02
CA LEU A 38 -12.77 5.59 -8.50
C LEU A 38 -13.42 4.49 -7.67
N LEU A 39 -14.04 3.54 -8.34
CA LEU A 39 -14.65 2.39 -7.68
C LEU A 39 -13.56 1.50 -7.05
N SER A 40 -13.72 1.20 -5.78
CA SER A 40 -12.81 0.29 -5.07
C SER A 40 -13.05 -1.17 -5.48
N CYS A 41 -12.12 -2.04 -5.08
CA CYS A 41 -12.31 -3.49 -5.20
C CYS A 41 -13.42 -4.01 -4.26
N HIS A 42 -13.82 -5.24 -4.44
CA HIS A 42 -14.72 -5.95 -3.52
C HIS A 42 -13.99 -7.08 -2.80
N PRO A 43 -14.02 -7.08 -1.46
CA PRO A 43 -14.56 -6.05 -0.57
C PRO A 43 -13.69 -4.77 -0.54
N PRO A 44 -14.29 -3.60 -0.29
CA PRO A 44 -13.56 -2.33 -0.21
C PRO A 44 -12.87 -2.16 1.16
N ILE A 45 -11.95 -3.04 1.45
CA ILE A 45 -11.19 -3.12 2.71
C ILE A 45 -9.75 -2.73 2.46
N THR A 46 -9.13 -2.06 3.42
CA THR A 46 -7.76 -1.53 3.33
C THR A 46 -6.78 -2.51 2.69
N VAL A 47 -6.65 -3.70 3.26
CA VAL A 47 -5.63 -4.68 2.83
C VAL A 47 -5.81 -5.12 1.37
N PRO A 48 -6.95 -5.64 0.92
CA PRO A 48 -7.10 -5.98 -0.49
C PRO A 48 -7.08 -4.74 -1.40
N ALA A 49 -7.65 -3.60 -0.98
CA ALA A 49 -7.70 -2.40 -1.82
C ALA A 49 -6.30 -1.86 -2.14
N TRP A 50 -5.42 -1.77 -1.15
CA TRP A 50 -4.02 -1.36 -1.35
C TRP A 50 -3.26 -2.35 -2.23
N ALA A 51 -3.49 -3.64 -2.04
CA ALA A 51 -2.84 -4.65 -2.87
C ALA A 51 -3.31 -4.61 -4.33
N VAL A 52 -4.61 -4.45 -4.56
CA VAL A 52 -5.21 -4.25 -5.90
C VAL A 52 -4.59 -3.02 -6.58
N MET A 53 -4.57 -1.89 -5.89
CA MET A 53 -4.02 -0.64 -6.41
C MET A 53 -2.53 -0.79 -6.82
N MET A 54 -1.75 -1.53 -6.04
CA MET A 54 -0.30 -1.65 -6.27
C MET A 54 0.10 -2.82 -7.16
N SER A 55 -0.80 -3.76 -7.46
CA SER A 55 -0.50 -4.94 -8.28
C SER A 55 -1.31 -5.02 -9.57
N GLY A 56 -2.45 -4.34 -9.64
CA GLY A 56 -3.41 -4.51 -10.74
C GLY A 56 -4.11 -5.86 -10.75
N LYS A 57 -4.08 -6.61 -9.63
CA LYS A 57 -4.73 -7.91 -9.46
C LYS A 57 -5.94 -7.77 -8.55
N ASP A 58 -7.05 -8.42 -8.90
CA ASP A 58 -8.23 -8.43 -8.06
C ASP A 58 -8.06 -9.31 -6.80
N PRO A 59 -8.93 -9.18 -5.77
CA PRO A 59 -8.81 -9.96 -4.54
C PRO A 59 -8.90 -11.48 -4.75
N GLY A 60 -9.62 -11.93 -5.78
CA GLY A 60 -9.69 -13.35 -6.14
C GLY A 60 -8.35 -13.89 -6.62
N GLN A 61 -7.64 -13.13 -7.46
CA GLN A 61 -6.29 -13.46 -7.92
C GLN A 61 -5.25 -13.36 -6.79
N LEU A 62 -5.44 -12.41 -5.86
CA LEU A 62 -4.57 -12.24 -4.70
C LEU A 62 -4.77 -13.33 -3.64
N GLY A 63 -5.96 -13.92 -3.56
CA GLY A 63 -6.29 -14.99 -2.63
C GLY A 63 -6.58 -14.54 -1.21
N TYR A 64 -6.85 -13.24 -0.99
CA TYR A 64 -7.24 -12.72 0.33
C TYR A 64 -8.17 -11.51 0.20
N TYR A 65 -9.07 -11.37 1.19
CA TYR A 65 -10.19 -10.42 1.17
C TYR A 65 -10.25 -9.54 2.40
N TRP A 66 -9.41 -9.83 3.42
CA TRP A 66 -9.43 -9.19 4.74
C TRP A 66 -8.04 -9.17 5.36
N PHE A 67 -7.89 -8.54 6.52
CA PHE A 67 -6.66 -8.58 7.33
C PHE A 67 -6.29 -9.99 7.76
N ARG A 68 -7.30 -10.77 8.16
CA ARG A 68 -7.17 -12.16 8.55
C ARG A 68 -7.89 -13.03 7.54
N ASN A 69 -7.19 -13.98 6.98
CA ASN A 69 -7.75 -14.93 6.03
C ASN A 69 -7.59 -16.33 6.59
N ARG A 70 -8.52 -17.22 6.30
CA ARG A 70 -8.42 -18.61 6.72
C ARG A 70 -7.16 -19.24 6.14
N LYS A 71 -6.47 -20.03 6.95
CA LYS A 71 -5.27 -20.75 6.55
C LYS A 71 -5.59 -21.85 5.54
N ASP A 72 -6.73 -22.46 5.74
CA ASP A 72 -7.28 -23.55 4.95
C ASP A 72 -8.82 -23.47 4.95
N TYR A 73 -9.51 -24.54 4.58
CA TYR A 73 -10.97 -24.61 4.57
C TYR A 73 -11.61 -24.81 5.96
N SER A 74 -10.82 -24.97 7.02
CA SER A 74 -11.33 -25.02 8.39
C SER A 74 -11.65 -23.63 8.95
N TYR A 75 -12.24 -23.59 10.13
CA TYR A 75 -12.50 -22.35 10.89
C TYR A 75 -11.44 -22.08 11.98
N ASP A 76 -10.46 -22.97 12.15
CA ASP A 76 -9.59 -23.02 13.33
C ASP A 76 -8.25 -22.29 13.13
N GLY A 77 -7.95 -21.84 11.93
CA GLY A 77 -6.68 -21.20 11.65
C GLY A 77 -6.80 -19.96 10.77
N TYR A 78 -6.08 -18.90 11.18
CA TYR A 78 -6.01 -17.66 10.42
C TYR A 78 -4.57 -17.24 10.13
N THR A 79 -4.37 -16.64 8.98
CA THR A 79 -3.14 -15.97 8.60
C THR A 79 -3.38 -14.47 8.46
N ILE A 80 -2.38 -13.66 8.79
CA ILE A 80 -2.43 -12.21 8.56
C ILE A 80 -1.91 -11.95 7.14
N ALA A 81 -2.66 -11.17 6.38
CA ALA A 81 -2.27 -10.76 5.03
C ALA A 81 -1.22 -9.64 5.08
N ASN A 82 0.01 -9.99 5.42
CA ASN A 82 1.19 -9.12 5.38
C ASN A 82 1.90 -9.19 4.02
N ALA A 83 3.14 -8.67 3.90
CA ALA A 83 3.89 -8.66 2.65
C ALA A 83 4.13 -10.08 2.08
N THR A 84 4.19 -11.11 2.93
CA THR A 84 4.42 -12.49 2.48
C THR A 84 3.20 -13.13 1.83
N ALA A 85 2.01 -12.59 2.06
CA ALA A 85 0.78 -13.02 1.42
C ALA A 85 0.69 -12.58 -0.05
N VAL A 86 1.37 -11.50 -0.42
CA VAL A 86 1.38 -10.96 -1.79
C VAL A 86 2.33 -11.79 -2.66
N LYS A 87 1.78 -12.61 -3.55
CA LYS A 87 2.55 -13.53 -4.41
C LYS A 87 2.83 -13.00 -5.82
N CYS A 88 2.40 -11.80 -6.13
CA CYS A 88 2.63 -11.15 -7.42
C CYS A 88 3.52 -9.92 -7.26
N ASP A 89 4.11 -9.49 -8.36
CA ASP A 89 4.87 -8.24 -8.40
C ASP A 89 3.94 -7.05 -8.25
N ARG A 90 4.38 -6.09 -7.46
CA ARG A 90 3.74 -4.77 -7.30
C ARG A 90 4.49 -3.75 -8.14
N VAL A 91 3.92 -2.58 -8.32
CA VAL A 91 4.50 -1.54 -9.16
C VAL A 91 5.97 -1.25 -8.84
N TRP A 92 6.34 -1.25 -7.57
CA TRP A 92 7.73 -1.03 -7.15
C TRP A 92 8.64 -2.24 -7.39
N ASP A 93 8.12 -3.46 -7.34
CA ASP A 93 8.91 -4.66 -7.68
C ASP A 93 9.30 -4.60 -9.17
N ILE A 94 8.35 -4.24 -10.03
CA ILE A 94 8.56 -4.08 -11.48
C ILE A 94 9.56 -2.95 -11.77
N LEU A 95 9.36 -1.79 -11.13
CA LEU A 95 10.25 -0.63 -11.33
C LEU A 95 11.67 -0.92 -10.82
N SER A 96 11.80 -1.54 -9.65
CA SER A 96 13.06 -1.93 -9.06
C SER A 96 13.82 -2.91 -9.98
N SER A 97 13.13 -3.92 -10.50
CA SER A 97 13.71 -4.90 -11.44
C SER A 97 14.13 -4.25 -12.76
N ALA A 98 13.47 -3.17 -13.18
CA ALA A 98 13.84 -2.35 -14.32
C ALA A 98 14.95 -1.32 -14.02
N GLY A 99 15.64 -1.45 -12.88
CA GLY A 99 16.74 -0.57 -12.47
C GLY A 99 16.32 0.84 -12.03
N ARG A 100 15.01 1.08 -11.83
CA ARG A 100 14.52 2.37 -11.35
C ARG A 100 14.61 2.45 -9.84
N LYS A 101 15.00 3.62 -9.32
CA LYS A 101 14.97 3.88 -7.87
C LYS A 101 13.54 4.04 -7.42
N VAL A 102 13.21 3.39 -6.31
CA VAL A 102 11.90 3.44 -5.66
C VAL A 102 12.04 3.79 -4.19
N VAL A 103 11.08 4.53 -3.68
CA VAL A 103 10.94 4.88 -2.26
C VAL A 103 9.53 4.52 -1.85
N ILE A 104 9.40 3.72 -0.81
CA ILE A 104 8.11 3.21 -0.32
C ILE A 104 8.00 3.61 1.15
N LEU A 105 6.99 4.42 1.48
CA LEU A 105 6.80 4.94 2.84
C LEU A 105 5.40 4.62 3.33
N GLY A 106 5.29 3.85 4.41
CA GLY A 106 4.04 3.61 5.13
C GLY A 106 2.95 2.85 4.36
N VAL A 107 3.29 2.23 3.22
CA VAL A 107 2.31 1.51 2.41
C VAL A 107 1.88 0.21 3.11
N PRO A 108 0.57 -0.07 3.23
CA PRO A 108 0.09 -1.33 3.79
C PRO A 108 0.67 -2.57 3.10
N GLN A 109 0.81 -3.66 3.84
CA GLN A 109 1.36 -4.94 3.36
C GLN A 109 2.80 -4.85 2.83
N THR A 110 3.62 -3.99 3.39
CA THR A 110 5.05 -3.93 3.06
C THR A 110 5.95 -4.50 4.17
N TYR A 111 5.37 -4.96 5.28
CA TYR A 111 6.11 -5.70 6.32
C TYR A 111 5.95 -7.22 6.14
N PRO A 112 7.04 -8.03 6.26
CA PRO A 112 8.45 -7.59 6.32
C PRO A 112 8.89 -6.92 5.01
N PRO A 113 9.83 -5.93 5.09
CA PRO A 113 10.29 -5.21 3.92
C PRO A 113 11.07 -6.11 2.97
N LYS A 114 10.81 -5.98 1.67
CA LYS A 114 11.61 -6.62 0.63
C LYS A 114 12.75 -5.70 0.18
N ALA A 115 13.83 -6.30 -0.28
CA ALA A 115 14.89 -5.57 -0.97
C ALA A 115 14.38 -4.96 -2.29
N VAL A 116 14.71 -3.69 -2.50
CA VAL A 116 14.38 -2.93 -3.72
C VAL A 116 15.58 -2.09 -4.15
N ASN A 117 15.57 -1.58 -5.37
CA ASN A 117 16.52 -0.55 -5.78
C ASN A 117 16.12 0.81 -5.19
N GLY A 118 16.39 1.01 -3.89
CA GLY A 118 15.96 2.20 -3.16
C GLY A 118 15.71 1.90 -1.70
N CYS A 119 14.61 2.39 -1.12
CA CYS A 119 14.31 2.18 0.29
C CYS A 119 12.83 1.89 0.54
N VAL A 120 12.59 1.20 1.66
CA VAL A 120 11.28 0.86 2.18
C VAL A 120 11.22 1.22 3.67
N VAL A 121 10.20 1.95 4.05
CA VAL A 121 9.72 2.03 5.42
C VAL A 121 8.36 1.37 5.43
N SER A 122 8.25 0.22 6.09
CA SER A 122 7.03 -0.59 6.08
C SER A 122 5.86 0.17 6.68
N GLY A 123 4.67 -0.06 6.13
CA GLY A 123 3.43 0.43 6.69
C GLY A 123 2.96 -0.36 7.91
N PHE A 124 1.73 -0.09 8.33
CA PHE A 124 1.13 -0.82 9.44
C PHE A 124 1.10 -2.34 9.16
N LEU A 125 1.01 -3.15 10.20
CA LEU A 125 1.32 -4.57 10.31
C LEU A 125 2.80 -4.86 10.63
N ALA A 126 3.68 -3.85 10.73
CA ALA A 126 4.93 -4.02 11.46
C ALA A 126 4.61 -4.22 12.95
N PRO A 127 5.16 -5.26 13.61
CA PRO A 127 4.77 -5.61 14.97
C PRO A 127 5.11 -4.55 16.01
N SER A 128 6.26 -3.90 15.86
CA SER A 128 6.76 -2.84 16.75
C SER A 128 7.87 -2.04 16.07
N THR A 129 8.28 -0.95 16.68
CA THR A 129 9.47 -0.19 16.27
C THR A 129 10.77 -0.97 16.50
N GLU A 130 10.80 -1.95 17.38
CA GLU A 130 11.96 -2.83 17.57
C GLU A 130 12.16 -3.82 16.41
N SER A 131 11.09 -4.09 15.63
CA SER A 131 11.19 -4.97 14.49
C SER A 131 12.00 -4.33 13.35
N ASN A 132 12.55 -5.15 12.45
CA ASN A 132 13.20 -4.64 11.25
C ASN A 132 12.12 -4.25 10.21
N TYR A 133 11.64 -3.00 10.26
CA TYR A 133 10.59 -2.47 9.38
C TYR A 133 11.12 -1.65 8.21
N THR A 134 12.44 -1.55 8.06
CA THR A 134 13.08 -0.77 6.98
C THR A 134 13.93 -1.63 6.03
N TYR A 135 14.09 -1.16 4.81
CA TYR A 135 15.10 -1.61 3.89
C TYR A 135 15.76 -0.40 3.21
N PRO A 136 17.10 -0.28 3.20
CA PRO A 136 18.05 -1.14 3.94
C PRO A 136 17.85 -1.02 5.46
N ALA A 137 18.29 -2.04 6.20
CA ALA A 137 18.09 -2.08 7.66
C ALA A 137 18.64 -0.86 8.42
N PRO A 138 19.84 -0.32 8.10
CA PRO A 138 20.38 0.86 8.77
C PRO A 138 19.53 2.14 8.64
N LEU A 139 18.60 2.19 7.68
CA LEU A 139 17.67 3.33 7.56
C LEU A 139 16.82 3.53 8.82
N LYS A 140 16.61 2.47 9.59
CA LYS A 140 15.90 2.53 10.85
C LYS A 140 16.57 3.51 11.84
N ASP A 141 17.89 3.47 11.94
CA ASP A 141 18.67 4.29 12.85
C ASP A 141 18.64 5.79 12.48
N GLU A 142 18.28 6.10 11.23
CA GLU A 142 18.10 7.48 10.76
C GLU A 142 16.69 8.03 11.06
N ILE A 143 15.73 7.15 11.35
CA ILE A 143 14.32 7.51 11.55
C ILE A 143 13.99 7.65 13.04
N GLU A 144 14.61 6.85 13.90
CA GLU A 144 14.46 6.86 15.36
C GLU A 144 15.38 7.89 16.04
#